data_5e4abb5c6e6d9cd29b48d7191951ee7d
#
_entry.id   5e4abb5c6e6d9cd29b48d7191951ee7d
#
_cell.length_a   1.000
_cell.length_b   1.000
_cell.length_c   1.000
_cell.angle_alpha   90.00
_cell.angle_beta   90.00
_cell.angle_gamma   90.00
#
_symmetry.space_group_name_H-M   'P 1'
#
loop_
_entity.id
_entity.type
_entity.pdbx_description
1 polymer ?
#
loop_
_entity_poly.entity_id
_entity_poly.type
_entity_poly.pdbx_seq_one_letter_code
_entity_poly.pdbx_strand_id
1 'polypeptide(L)'
;EVYWILKKKIDENFASIVLSKRQGVFTGYLGHSSKHNEDVGKLIWDRIHISAFLGITGFILSYLVCIPLGIMKALKHGSKFDIISSGIVFIGYSIPAYAFGVLMLLIFSTTAVFDTPILPSRGWRPEDWEQLTLAGKMIGQLRHAFLPTLCYMLGGFAGLTMLMKNSLMENL
;
A
#
# COMPACT_ATOMS: atom_id res chain seq x y z
N GLU A 1 23.81 -32.91 45.05
CA GLU A 1 23.41 -33.11 43.62
C GLU A 1 22.25 -32.20 43.23
N VAL A 2 21.17 -32.17 44.02
CA VAL A 2 19.98 -31.30 43.75
C VAL A 2 20.34 -29.82 43.65
N TYR A 3 21.26 -29.33 44.48
CA TYR A 3 21.71 -27.93 44.46
C TYR A 3 22.40 -27.57 43.15
N TRP A 4 23.20 -28.45 42.61
CA TRP A 4 23.89 -28.25 41.33
C TRP A 4 22.94 -28.23 40.13
N ILE A 5 21.91 -29.09 40.15
CA ILE A 5 20.89 -29.17 39.13
C ILE A 5 20.03 -27.88 39.14
N LEU A 6 19.63 -27.43 40.34
CA LEU A 6 18.85 -26.20 40.51
C LEU A 6 19.67 -24.96 40.07
N LYS A 7 20.96 -24.89 40.44
CA LYS A 7 21.84 -23.78 40.06
C LYS A 7 22.03 -23.74 38.54
N LYS A 8 22.28 -24.88 37.89
CA LYS A 8 22.40 -24.97 36.44
C LYS A 8 21.15 -24.55 35.73
N LYS A 9 19.97 -24.98 36.21
CA LYS A 9 18.68 -24.59 35.64
C LYS A 9 18.35 -23.11 35.82
N ILE A 10 18.77 -22.53 36.95
CA ILE A 10 18.64 -21.06 37.19
C ILE A 10 19.57 -20.30 36.28
N ASP A 11 20.83 -20.73 36.08
CA ASP A 11 21.79 -20.08 35.21
C ASP A 11 21.35 -20.13 33.73
N GLU A 12 20.82 -21.27 33.27
CA GLU A 12 20.28 -21.43 31.91
C GLU A 12 19.04 -20.54 31.69
N ASN A 13 18.12 -20.51 32.67
CA ASN A 13 16.94 -19.64 32.60
C ASN A 13 17.34 -18.14 32.68
N PHE A 14 18.31 -17.81 33.54
CA PHE A 14 18.81 -16.43 33.62
C PHE A 14 19.53 -16.00 32.33
N ALA A 15 20.35 -16.87 31.74
CA ALA A 15 20.98 -16.63 30.46
C ALA A 15 19.95 -16.46 29.32
N SER A 16 18.90 -17.28 29.29
CA SER A 16 17.82 -17.16 28.30
C SER A 16 17.02 -15.87 28.47
N ILE A 17 16.74 -15.44 29.71
CA ILE A 17 16.07 -14.19 30.03
C ILE A 17 16.96 -12.98 29.65
N VAL A 18 18.26 -13.04 29.95
CA VAL A 18 19.22 -11.97 29.59
C VAL A 18 19.42 -11.89 28.08
N LEU A 19 19.47 -13.03 27.38
CA LEU A 19 19.56 -13.08 25.93
C LEU A 19 18.27 -12.57 25.27
N SER A 20 17.10 -12.94 25.79
CA SER A 20 15.81 -12.44 25.30
C SER A 20 15.65 -10.93 25.55
N LYS A 21 16.21 -10.42 26.64
CA LYS A 21 16.19 -8.98 26.96
C LYS A 21 17.14 -8.15 26.07
N ARG A 22 18.11 -8.78 25.39
CA ARG A 22 18.99 -8.14 24.40
C ARG A 22 18.42 -8.18 22.98
N GLN A 23 17.37 -8.96 22.75
CA GLN A 23 16.67 -9.01 21.46
C GLN A 23 15.63 -7.90 21.43
N GLY A 24 15.84 -6.91 20.58
CA GLY A 24 14.93 -5.77 20.41
C GLY A 24 15.00 -5.22 18.99
N VAL A 25 14.17 -4.24 18.72
CA VAL A 25 14.08 -3.61 17.38
C VAL A 25 15.44 -3.13 16.87
N PHE A 26 16.30 -2.59 17.76
CA PHE A 26 17.64 -2.13 17.40
C PHE A 26 18.63 -3.26 17.08
N THR A 27 18.33 -4.49 17.47
CA THR A 27 19.12 -5.67 17.10
C THR A 27 18.53 -6.45 15.93
N GLY A 28 17.49 -5.91 15.28
CA GLY A 28 16.79 -6.53 14.16
C GLY A 28 15.75 -7.60 14.57
N TYR A 29 15.54 -7.81 15.86
CA TYR A 29 14.53 -8.74 16.33
C TYR A 29 13.19 -8.03 16.55
N LEU A 30 12.20 -8.34 15.71
CA LEU A 30 10.86 -7.72 15.72
C LEU A 30 9.83 -8.55 16.50
N GLY A 31 10.25 -9.64 17.14
CA GLY A 31 9.38 -10.52 17.89
C GLY A 31 8.72 -11.60 17.02
N HIS A 32 7.87 -12.37 17.66
CA HIS A 32 7.14 -13.49 17.08
C HIS A 32 5.65 -13.17 16.98
N SER A 33 5.03 -13.44 15.84
CA SER A 33 3.60 -13.20 15.60
C SER A 33 2.79 -14.38 16.13
N SER A 34 2.00 -14.18 17.18
CA SER A 34 1.09 -15.19 17.69
C SER A 34 -0.03 -15.58 16.72
N LYS A 35 -0.40 -14.67 15.80
CA LYS A 35 -1.44 -14.92 14.79
C LYS A 35 -0.96 -15.81 13.64
N HIS A 36 0.29 -15.65 13.21
CA HIS A 36 0.86 -16.36 12.07
C HIS A 36 1.82 -17.47 12.51
N ASN A 37 2.18 -17.51 13.80
CA ASN A 37 3.15 -18.45 14.38
C ASN A 37 4.50 -18.43 13.66
N GLU A 38 4.94 -17.23 13.24
CA GLU A 38 6.20 -16.99 12.53
C GLU A 38 6.87 -15.71 13.02
N ASP A 39 8.16 -15.57 12.76
CA ASP A 39 8.90 -14.34 13.09
C ASP A 39 8.39 -13.15 12.28
N VAL A 40 8.16 -12.03 12.97
CA VAL A 40 7.66 -10.79 12.33
C VAL A 40 8.60 -10.30 11.25
N GLY A 41 9.92 -10.41 11.45
CA GLY A 41 10.93 -10.07 10.44
C GLY A 41 10.73 -10.82 9.13
N LYS A 42 10.49 -12.13 9.20
CA LYS A 42 10.20 -12.97 8.02
C LYS A 42 8.90 -12.54 7.33
N LEU A 43 7.83 -12.33 8.11
CA LEU A 43 6.54 -11.88 7.56
C LEU A 43 6.63 -10.54 6.84
N ILE A 44 7.46 -9.61 7.33
CA ILE A 44 7.72 -8.33 6.66
C ILE A 44 8.48 -8.57 5.37
N TRP A 45 9.56 -9.36 5.42
CA TRP A 45 10.41 -9.61 4.27
C TRP A 45 9.66 -10.28 3.11
N ASP A 46 8.79 -11.23 3.43
CA ASP A 46 7.98 -11.95 2.44
C ASP A 46 6.95 -11.05 1.72
N ARG A 47 6.62 -9.89 2.31
CA ARG A 47 5.59 -8.97 1.78
C ARG A 47 6.11 -7.62 1.33
N ILE A 48 7.36 -7.27 1.66
CA ILE A 48 7.92 -5.95 1.39
C ILE A 48 7.95 -5.63 -0.12
N HIS A 49 8.19 -6.63 -0.97
CA HIS A 49 8.21 -6.46 -2.42
C HIS A 49 6.84 -6.06 -2.99
N ILE A 50 5.75 -6.59 -2.42
CA ILE A 50 4.37 -6.23 -2.81
C ILE A 50 4.08 -4.78 -2.40
N SER A 51 4.38 -4.44 -1.15
CA SER A 51 4.17 -3.08 -0.63
C SER A 51 5.02 -2.05 -1.36
N ALA A 52 6.29 -2.38 -1.65
CA ALA A 52 7.19 -1.52 -2.41
C ALA A 52 6.69 -1.31 -3.84
N PHE A 53 6.25 -2.37 -4.52
CA PHE A 53 5.70 -2.27 -5.87
C PHE A 53 4.47 -1.35 -5.90
N LEU A 54 3.50 -1.58 -5.02
CA LEU A 54 2.27 -0.77 -4.97
C LEU A 54 2.56 0.68 -4.59
N GLY A 55 3.43 0.91 -3.59
CA GLY A 55 3.82 2.25 -3.15
C GLY A 55 4.55 3.03 -4.23
N ILE A 56 5.56 2.43 -4.86
CA ILE A 56 6.34 3.07 -5.93
C ILE A 56 5.46 3.33 -7.15
N THR A 57 4.66 2.35 -7.59
CA THR A 57 3.77 2.51 -8.74
C THR A 57 2.71 3.57 -8.49
N GLY A 58 2.07 3.55 -7.32
CA GLY A 58 1.09 4.56 -6.93
C GLY A 58 1.70 5.96 -6.85
N PHE A 59 2.92 6.08 -6.32
CA PHE A 59 3.67 7.34 -6.27
C PHE A 59 3.95 7.88 -7.68
N ILE A 60 4.53 7.06 -8.57
CA ILE A 60 4.84 7.46 -9.95
C ILE A 60 3.56 7.90 -10.68
N LEU A 61 2.48 7.12 -10.58
CA LEU A 61 1.20 7.45 -11.21
C LEU A 61 0.61 8.75 -10.65
N SER A 62 0.70 8.97 -9.33
CA SER A 62 0.28 10.23 -8.72
C SER A 62 0.98 11.42 -9.35
N TYR A 63 2.31 11.37 -9.44
CA TYR A 63 3.09 12.47 -10.04
C TYR A 63 2.79 12.64 -11.53
N LEU A 64 2.67 11.55 -12.27
CA LEU A 64 2.37 11.57 -13.71
C LEU A 64 1.04 12.27 -14.01
N VAL A 65 0.06 12.18 -13.11
CA VAL A 65 -1.26 12.80 -13.29
C VAL A 65 -1.34 14.16 -12.60
N CYS A 66 -0.82 14.30 -11.38
CA CYS A 66 -0.93 15.52 -10.58
C CYS A 66 -0.13 16.69 -11.16
N ILE A 67 1.08 16.44 -11.70
CA ILE A 67 1.92 17.49 -12.25
C ILE A 67 1.27 18.13 -13.48
N PRO A 68 0.90 17.37 -14.54
CA PRO A 68 0.22 17.98 -15.70
C PRO A 68 -1.09 18.67 -15.33
N LEU A 69 -1.87 18.04 -14.45
CA LEU A 69 -3.13 18.62 -13.99
C LEU A 69 -2.91 19.93 -13.22
N GLY A 70 -1.93 19.97 -12.32
CA GLY A 70 -1.57 21.18 -11.57
C GLY A 70 -1.09 22.31 -12.48
N ILE A 71 -0.25 22.01 -13.48
CA ILE A 71 0.20 22.96 -14.50
C ILE A 71 -0.99 23.52 -15.29
N MET A 72 -1.86 22.64 -15.79
CA MET A 72 -3.04 23.05 -16.54
C MET A 72 -3.98 23.93 -15.71
N LYS A 73 -4.12 23.65 -14.42
CA LYS A 73 -4.92 24.45 -13.48
C LYS A 73 -4.30 25.82 -13.21
N ALA A 74 -2.98 25.91 -13.13
CA ALA A 74 -2.28 27.19 -12.98
C ALA A 74 -2.43 28.06 -14.24
N LEU A 75 -2.16 27.51 -15.42
CA LEU A 75 -2.29 28.20 -16.71
C LEU A 75 -3.74 28.66 -17.00
N LYS A 76 -4.73 27.92 -16.52
CA LYS A 76 -6.16 28.22 -16.69
C LYS A 76 -6.80 28.69 -15.40
N HIS A 77 -6.05 29.36 -14.53
CA HIS A 77 -6.54 29.83 -13.25
C HIS A 77 -7.85 30.65 -13.36
N GLY A 78 -8.81 30.38 -12.50
CA GLY A 78 -10.13 31.02 -12.50
C GLY A 78 -11.07 30.60 -13.63
N SER A 79 -10.65 29.75 -14.56
CA SER A 79 -11.50 29.21 -15.62
C SER A 79 -12.48 28.14 -15.09
N LYS A 80 -13.49 27.82 -15.91
CA LYS A 80 -14.41 26.71 -15.64
C LYS A 80 -13.67 25.38 -15.43
N PHE A 81 -12.58 25.14 -16.17
CA PHE A 81 -11.74 23.96 -16.00
C PHE A 81 -11.11 23.90 -14.62
N ASP A 82 -10.53 25.01 -14.14
CA ASP A 82 -9.91 25.07 -12.83
C ASP A 82 -10.94 24.84 -11.71
N ILE A 83 -12.12 25.46 -11.81
CA ILE A 83 -13.19 25.32 -10.82
C ILE A 83 -13.71 23.88 -10.78
N ILE A 84 -14.08 23.31 -11.93
CA ILE A 84 -14.63 21.95 -12.02
C ILE A 84 -13.61 20.90 -11.55
N SER A 85 -12.37 21.00 -12.05
CA SER A 85 -11.32 20.07 -11.65
C SER A 85 -10.96 20.18 -10.17
N SER A 86 -11.02 21.38 -9.57
CA SER A 86 -10.88 21.56 -8.13
C SER A 86 -11.99 20.85 -7.36
N GLY A 87 -13.24 21.01 -7.80
CA GLY A 87 -14.38 20.32 -7.19
C GLY A 87 -14.21 18.78 -7.20
N ILE A 88 -13.83 18.21 -8.35
CA ILE A 88 -13.58 16.76 -8.49
C ILE A 88 -12.44 16.30 -7.56
N VAL A 89 -11.34 17.04 -7.54
CA VAL A 89 -10.18 16.74 -6.67
C VAL A 89 -10.59 16.79 -5.18
N PHE A 90 -11.37 17.80 -4.77
CA PHE A 90 -11.83 17.90 -3.39
C PHE A 90 -12.83 16.83 -3.01
N ILE A 91 -13.76 16.47 -3.89
CA ILE A 91 -14.71 15.36 -3.65
C ILE A 91 -13.92 14.06 -3.48
N GLY A 92 -12.96 13.78 -4.37
CA GLY A 92 -12.11 12.59 -4.25
C GLY A 92 -11.29 12.56 -2.96
N TYR A 93 -10.79 13.71 -2.52
CA TYR A 93 -10.04 13.82 -1.26
C TYR A 93 -10.90 13.66 -0.02
N SER A 94 -12.18 14.01 -0.09
CA SER A 94 -13.12 13.90 1.04
C SER A 94 -13.47 12.44 1.36
N ILE A 95 -13.25 11.52 0.41
CA ILE A 95 -13.51 10.09 0.62
C ILE A 95 -12.24 9.44 1.21
N PRO A 96 -12.31 8.83 2.41
CA PRO A 96 -11.19 8.08 2.95
C PRO A 96 -10.74 6.97 1.98
N ALA A 97 -9.43 6.82 1.75
CA ALA A 97 -8.89 5.87 0.78
C ALA A 97 -9.40 4.42 0.98
N TYR A 98 -9.57 4.00 2.24
CA TYR A 98 -10.10 2.67 2.54
C TYR A 98 -11.58 2.54 2.13
N ALA A 99 -12.40 3.58 2.35
CA ALA A 99 -13.81 3.58 1.96
C ALA A 99 -13.94 3.56 0.43
N PHE A 100 -13.11 4.33 -0.27
CA PHE A 100 -13.00 4.28 -1.72
C PHE A 100 -12.59 2.87 -2.19
N GLY A 101 -11.61 2.25 -1.56
CA GLY A 101 -11.16 0.89 -1.88
C GLY A 101 -12.30 -0.14 -1.73
N VAL A 102 -13.05 -0.09 -0.63
CA VAL A 102 -14.21 -0.98 -0.42
C VAL A 102 -15.29 -0.74 -1.48
N LEU A 103 -15.59 0.51 -1.80
CA LEU A 103 -16.55 0.85 -2.84
C LEU A 103 -16.12 0.30 -4.21
N MET A 104 -14.86 0.46 -4.59
CA MET A 104 -14.31 -0.07 -5.83
C MET A 104 -14.33 -1.60 -5.88
N LEU A 105 -14.02 -2.27 -4.78
CA LEU A 105 -14.15 -3.72 -4.67
C LEU A 105 -15.60 -4.17 -4.87
N LEU A 106 -16.57 -3.50 -4.25
CA LEU A 106 -17.98 -3.80 -4.44
C LEU A 106 -18.43 -3.63 -5.89
N ILE A 107 -17.99 -2.58 -6.55
CA ILE A 107 -18.37 -2.29 -7.93
C ILE A 107 -17.70 -3.26 -8.91
N PHE A 108 -16.39 -3.45 -8.82
CA PHE A 108 -15.60 -4.13 -9.86
C PHE A 108 -15.25 -5.58 -9.56
N SER A 109 -15.30 -6.00 -8.29
CA SER A 109 -14.87 -7.34 -7.88
C SER A 109 -15.98 -8.23 -7.37
N THR A 110 -17.22 -7.74 -7.41
CA THR A 110 -18.40 -8.52 -7.06
C THR A 110 -19.44 -8.49 -8.18
N THR A 111 -20.48 -9.28 -8.03
CA THR A 111 -21.64 -9.29 -8.95
C THR A 111 -22.71 -8.26 -8.58
N ALA A 112 -22.39 -7.29 -7.71
CA ALA A 112 -23.35 -6.29 -7.24
C ALA A 112 -23.79 -5.29 -8.34
N VAL A 113 -22.88 -4.98 -9.27
CA VAL A 113 -23.12 -4.02 -10.36
C VAL A 113 -23.00 -4.67 -11.74
N PHE A 114 -22.09 -5.62 -11.90
CA PHE A 114 -21.85 -6.36 -13.14
C PHE A 114 -22.15 -7.83 -12.94
N ASP A 115 -22.73 -8.50 -13.92
CA ASP A 115 -23.07 -9.94 -13.87
C ASP A 115 -21.83 -10.83 -13.63
N THR A 116 -20.66 -10.36 -14.06
CA THR A 116 -19.38 -11.02 -13.82
C THR A 116 -18.37 -10.03 -13.23
N PRO A 117 -17.57 -10.44 -12.22
CA PRO A 117 -16.53 -9.59 -11.67
C PRO A 117 -15.49 -9.20 -12.73
N ILE A 118 -15.22 -7.90 -12.86
CA ILE A 118 -14.26 -7.37 -13.84
C ILE A 118 -12.83 -7.47 -13.31
N LEU A 119 -12.66 -7.24 -11.99
CA LEU A 119 -11.36 -7.25 -11.32
C LEU A 119 -11.34 -8.27 -10.19
N PRO A 120 -10.17 -8.84 -9.87
CA PRO A 120 -10.04 -9.79 -8.78
C PRO A 120 -10.27 -9.08 -7.42
N SER A 121 -10.93 -9.79 -6.49
CA SER A 121 -11.23 -9.28 -5.15
C SER A 121 -10.08 -9.46 -4.16
N ARG A 122 -9.13 -10.33 -4.44
CA ARG A 122 -8.03 -10.71 -3.52
C ARG A 122 -6.85 -11.35 -4.26
N GLY A 123 -5.75 -11.51 -3.52
CA GLY A 123 -4.53 -12.13 -4.04
C GLY A 123 -3.60 -11.10 -4.71
N TRP A 124 -2.33 -11.47 -4.78
CA TRP A 124 -1.30 -10.70 -5.49
C TRP A 124 -1.15 -11.14 -6.95
N ARG A 125 -1.52 -12.39 -7.25
CA ARG A 125 -1.39 -13.05 -8.54
C ARG A 125 -2.63 -13.88 -8.86
N PRO A 126 -2.92 -14.14 -10.15
CA PRO A 126 -3.91 -15.13 -10.55
C PRO A 126 -3.61 -16.52 -9.96
N GLU A 127 -4.63 -17.31 -9.72
CA GLU A 127 -4.50 -18.67 -9.18
C GLU A 127 -3.79 -19.62 -10.16
N ASP A 128 -3.95 -19.38 -11.46
CA ASP A 128 -3.37 -20.13 -12.57
C ASP A 128 -2.00 -19.58 -13.02
N TRP A 129 -1.29 -18.81 -12.16
CA TRP A 129 -0.05 -18.10 -12.49
C TRP A 129 0.98 -18.93 -13.23
N GLU A 130 1.20 -20.18 -12.82
CA GLU A 130 2.23 -21.05 -13.42
C GLU A 130 1.88 -21.49 -14.85
N GLN A 131 0.60 -21.52 -15.19
CA GLN A 131 0.11 -21.96 -16.50
C GLN A 131 0.00 -20.79 -17.51
N LEU A 132 0.11 -19.55 -17.04
CA LEU A 132 -0.04 -18.36 -17.88
C LEU A 132 1.21 -18.09 -18.71
N THR A 133 0.99 -17.64 -19.94
CA THR A 133 2.02 -17.04 -20.79
C THR A 133 2.55 -15.75 -20.17
N LEU A 134 3.71 -15.25 -20.63
CA LEU A 134 4.28 -13.98 -20.15
C LEU A 134 3.27 -12.82 -20.24
N ALA A 135 2.56 -12.70 -21.36
CA ALA A 135 1.52 -11.68 -21.52
C ALA A 135 0.37 -11.88 -20.54
N GLY A 136 -0.09 -13.12 -20.32
CA GLY A 136 -1.10 -13.46 -19.33
C GLY A 136 -0.69 -13.10 -17.91
N LYS A 137 0.57 -13.38 -17.54
CA LYS A 137 1.16 -12.99 -16.25
C LYS A 137 1.16 -11.47 -16.06
N MET A 138 1.56 -10.71 -17.05
CA MET A 138 1.56 -9.25 -16.97
C MET A 138 0.15 -8.68 -16.82
N ILE A 139 -0.79 -9.12 -17.65
CA ILE A 139 -2.20 -8.67 -17.59
C ILE A 139 -2.82 -9.08 -16.26
N GLY A 140 -2.62 -10.32 -15.83
CA GLY A 140 -3.11 -10.82 -14.56
C GLY A 140 -2.58 -10.01 -13.38
N GLN A 141 -1.27 -9.72 -13.36
CA GLN A 141 -0.63 -8.89 -12.33
C GLN A 141 -1.18 -7.47 -12.31
N LEU A 142 -1.35 -6.85 -13.49
CA LEU A 142 -1.93 -5.51 -13.59
C LEU A 142 -3.37 -5.47 -13.07
N ARG A 143 -4.19 -6.47 -13.37
CA ARG A 143 -5.57 -6.55 -12.86
C ARG A 143 -5.63 -6.65 -11.33
N HIS A 144 -4.73 -7.43 -10.71
CA HIS A 144 -4.65 -7.55 -9.25
C HIS A 144 -4.08 -6.29 -8.58
N ALA A 145 -3.14 -5.61 -9.23
CA ALA A 145 -2.51 -4.40 -8.70
C ALA A 145 -3.35 -3.13 -8.92
N PHE A 146 -4.32 -3.14 -9.85
CA PHE A 146 -5.01 -1.93 -10.29
C PHE A 146 -5.74 -1.20 -9.16
N LEU A 147 -6.66 -1.87 -8.44
CA LEU A 147 -7.41 -1.24 -7.36
C LEU A 147 -6.54 -0.78 -6.19
N PRO A 148 -5.62 -1.60 -5.66
CA PRO A 148 -4.69 -1.14 -4.63
C PRO A 148 -3.86 0.08 -5.07
N THR A 149 -3.35 0.08 -6.30
CA THR A 149 -2.55 1.20 -6.82
C THR A 149 -3.38 2.49 -6.92
N LEU A 150 -4.65 2.41 -7.35
CA LEU A 150 -5.56 3.56 -7.33
C LEU A 150 -5.77 4.12 -5.91
N CYS A 151 -5.93 3.25 -4.91
CA CYS A 151 -6.07 3.67 -3.52
C CYS A 151 -4.81 4.40 -3.02
N TYR A 152 -3.62 3.91 -3.37
CA TYR A 152 -2.34 4.58 -3.05
C TYR A 152 -2.23 5.94 -3.74
N MET A 153 -2.63 6.03 -5.00
CA MET A 153 -2.60 7.26 -5.77
C MET A 153 -3.49 8.35 -5.15
N LEU A 154 -4.71 8.00 -4.74
CA LEU A 154 -5.67 8.96 -4.19
C LEU A 154 -5.22 9.62 -2.90
N GLY A 155 -4.45 8.94 -2.07
CA GLY A 155 -4.00 9.44 -0.76
C GLY A 155 -3.23 10.77 -0.81
N GLY A 156 -2.48 11.03 -1.90
CA GLY A 156 -1.72 12.28 -2.09
C GLY A 156 -2.21 13.19 -3.21
N PHE A 157 -3.17 12.72 -3.99
CA PHE A 157 -3.56 13.32 -5.28
C PHE A 157 -3.95 14.79 -5.19
N ALA A 158 -4.84 15.13 -4.25
CA ALA A 158 -5.33 16.49 -4.11
C ALA A 158 -4.23 17.45 -3.64
N GLY A 159 -3.45 17.03 -2.63
CA GLY A 159 -2.35 17.83 -2.10
C GLY A 159 -1.30 18.12 -3.16
N LEU A 160 -0.85 17.11 -3.89
CA LEU A 160 0.16 17.26 -4.94
C LEU A 160 -0.35 18.15 -6.10
N THR A 161 -1.60 17.98 -6.52
CA THR A 161 -2.19 18.79 -7.58
C THR A 161 -2.26 20.27 -7.19
N MET A 162 -2.71 20.56 -5.95
CA MET A 162 -2.81 21.94 -5.46
C MET A 162 -1.44 22.53 -5.18
N LEU A 163 -0.50 21.76 -4.64
CA LEU A 163 0.86 22.20 -4.43
C LEU A 163 1.51 22.61 -5.76
N MET A 164 1.39 21.78 -6.80
CA MET A 164 1.91 22.11 -8.11
C MET A 164 1.27 23.36 -8.72
N LYS A 165 -0.07 23.50 -8.62
CA LYS A 165 -0.78 24.69 -9.07
C LYS A 165 -0.26 25.95 -8.37
N ASN A 166 -0.21 25.95 -7.04
CA ASN A 166 0.14 27.12 -6.25
C ASN A 166 1.61 27.51 -6.46
N SER A 167 2.52 26.53 -6.44
CA SER A 167 3.94 26.77 -6.70
C SER A 167 4.20 27.39 -8.06
N LEU A 168 3.45 26.98 -9.09
CA LEU A 168 3.58 27.60 -10.42
C LEU A 168 3.00 29.01 -10.46
N MET A 169 1.88 29.25 -9.78
CA MET A 169 1.24 30.58 -9.72
C MET A 169 2.07 31.60 -8.94
N GLU A 170 2.86 31.19 -7.96
CA GLU A 170 3.77 32.08 -7.21
C GLU A 170 4.98 32.52 -8.06
N ASN A 171 5.28 31.81 -9.14
CA ASN A 171 6.44 32.04 -10.02
C ASN A 171 6.05 32.56 -11.42
N LEU A 172 4.78 32.76 -11.70
CA LEU A 172 4.27 33.38 -12.94
C LEU A 172 3.94 34.86 -12.71
#